data_bb9daa78dcbd9df60840c9ec3c4df47d
#
_entry.id   bb9daa78dcbd9df60840c9ec3c4df47d
#
_cell.length_a   1.000
_cell.length_b   1.000
_cell.length_c   1.000
_cell.angle_alpha   90.00
_cell.angle_beta   90.00
_cell.angle_gamma   90.00
#
_symmetry.space_group_name_H-M   'P 1'
#
loop_
_entity.id
_entity.type
_entity.pdbx_description
1 polymer ?
#
loop_
_entity_poly.entity_id
_entity_poly.type
_entity_poly.pdbx_seq_one_letter_code
_entity_poly.pdbx_strand_id
1 'polypeptide(L)'
;MAATYPSSGELMPHDPLRRIETLTRRLESLSTERELAVARARTAGVTWSEIANSLGCTPQAAHRRYRWLRFSDRTGEVWHEKPLPL
;
A
#
# COMPACT_ATOMS: atom_id res chain seq x y z
N MET A 1 -31.45 -11.22 -18.49
CA MET A 1 -30.89 -11.11 -18.86
C MET A 1 -29.98 -10.94 -18.41
N ALA A 2 -29.81 -11.24 -18.32
CA ALA A 2 -29.02 -11.14 -17.72
C ALA A 2 -27.88 -10.78 -18.04
N ALA A 3 -27.42 -11.25 -18.70
CA ALA A 3 -26.21 -10.97 -18.94
C ALA A 3 -26.07 -9.67 -19.27
N THR A 4 -25.54 -9.03 -18.52
CA THR A 4 -25.32 -7.69 -18.75
C THR A 4 -24.02 -7.44 -19.40
N TYR A 5 -23.24 -8.45 -19.64
CA TYR A 5 -21.95 -8.25 -20.27
C TYR A 5 -22.06 -8.24 -21.76
N PRO A 6 -21.36 -7.36 -22.43
CA PRO A 6 -21.30 -7.38 -23.88
C PRO A 6 -20.62 -8.64 -24.37
N SER A 7 -20.63 -8.84 -25.64
CA SER A 7 -20.00 -10.02 -26.18
C SER A 7 -18.51 -9.99 -25.90
N SER A 8 -17.91 -11.15 -25.98
CA SER A 8 -16.54 -11.30 -25.56
C SER A 8 -15.59 -10.40 -26.31
N GLY A 9 -15.85 -10.16 -27.58
CA GLY A 9 -14.93 -9.30 -28.32
C GLY A 9 -14.87 -7.91 -27.75
N GLU A 10 -15.99 -7.40 -27.32
CA GLU A 10 -16.03 -6.07 -26.77
C GLU A 10 -15.44 -6.01 -25.39
N LEU A 11 -15.39 -7.15 -24.73
CA LEU A 11 -14.94 -7.18 -23.37
C LEU A 11 -13.45 -7.29 -23.22
N MET A 12 -12.71 -7.54 -24.28
CA MET A 12 -11.32 -7.85 -24.12
C MET A 12 -10.54 -6.86 -23.29
N PRO A 13 -10.63 -5.56 -23.53
CA PRO A 13 -9.93 -4.67 -22.63
C PRO A 13 -10.70 -4.42 -21.34
N HIS A 14 -11.94 -4.86 -21.28
CA HIS A 14 -12.81 -4.53 -20.15
C HIS A 14 -13.29 -5.75 -19.39
N ASP A 15 -12.63 -6.89 -19.62
CA ASP A 15 -12.95 -8.09 -18.89
C ASP A 15 -12.96 -7.76 -17.39
N PRO A 16 -14.05 -8.04 -16.68
CA PRO A 16 -14.15 -7.67 -15.28
C PRO A 16 -13.05 -8.27 -14.42
N LEU A 17 -12.67 -9.51 -14.66
CA LEU A 17 -11.63 -10.14 -13.86
C LEU A 17 -10.28 -9.51 -14.13
N ARG A 18 -10.00 -9.22 -15.38
CA ARG A 18 -8.75 -8.54 -15.72
C ARG A 18 -8.71 -7.15 -15.12
N ARG A 19 -9.86 -6.48 -15.08
CA ARG A 19 -9.93 -5.17 -14.46
C ARG A 19 -9.61 -5.25 -12.98
N ILE A 20 -10.15 -6.28 -12.32
CA ILE A 20 -9.87 -6.50 -10.91
C ILE A 20 -8.37 -6.72 -10.70
N GLU A 21 -7.77 -7.56 -11.53
CA GLU A 21 -6.34 -7.83 -11.43
C GLU A 21 -5.51 -6.57 -11.59
N THR A 22 -5.86 -5.77 -12.57
CA THR A 22 -5.14 -4.52 -12.82
C THR A 22 -5.23 -3.59 -11.63
N LEU A 23 -6.43 -3.43 -11.08
CA LEU A 23 -6.61 -2.56 -9.93
C LEU A 23 -5.90 -3.09 -8.70
N THR A 24 -5.90 -4.41 -8.52
CA THR A 24 -5.20 -5.03 -7.42
C THR A 24 -3.70 -4.70 -7.48
N ARG A 25 -3.11 -4.85 -8.66
CA ARG A 25 -1.69 -4.54 -8.82
C ARG A 25 -1.39 -3.07 -8.56
N ARG A 26 -2.28 -2.18 -9.00
CA ARG A 26 -2.11 -0.76 -8.74
C ARG A 26 -2.19 -0.44 -7.26
N LEU A 27 -3.13 -1.05 -6.56
CA LEU A 27 -3.26 -0.85 -5.13
C LEU A 27 -2.01 -1.32 -4.39
N GLU A 28 -1.49 -2.49 -4.80
CA GLU A 28 -0.27 -3.01 -4.18
C GLU A 28 0.92 -2.10 -4.44
N SER A 29 1.02 -1.60 -5.66
CA SER A 29 2.11 -0.71 -6.02
C SER A 29 2.04 0.59 -5.21
N LEU A 30 0.85 1.18 -5.11
CA LEU A 30 0.67 2.40 -4.33
C LEU A 30 0.91 2.14 -2.84
N SER A 31 0.51 0.97 -2.36
CA SER A 31 0.75 0.61 -0.97
C SER A 31 2.25 0.56 -0.67
N THR A 32 3.02 -0.02 -1.57
CA THR A 32 4.47 -0.08 -1.42
C THR A 32 5.09 1.32 -1.45
N GLU A 33 4.63 2.15 -2.37
CA GLU A 33 5.11 3.53 -2.43
C GLU A 33 4.80 4.28 -1.15
N ARG A 34 3.63 4.05 -0.59
CA ARG A 34 3.24 4.71 0.65
C ARG A 34 4.10 4.24 1.81
N GLU A 35 4.41 2.94 1.86
CA GLU A 35 5.31 2.43 2.89
C GLU A 35 6.68 3.09 2.81
N LEU A 36 7.20 3.25 1.60
CA LEU A 36 8.47 3.91 1.42
C LEU A 36 8.41 5.36 1.91
N ALA A 37 7.32 6.05 1.59
CA ALA A 37 7.15 7.43 2.02
C ALA A 37 7.09 7.53 3.54
N VAL A 38 6.38 6.61 4.19
CA VAL A 38 6.30 6.57 5.65
C VAL A 38 7.69 6.32 6.24
N ALA A 39 8.42 5.36 5.67
CA ALA A 39 9.75 5.03 6.18
C ALA A 39 10.70 6.24 6.06
N ARG A 40 10.64 6.94 4.95
CA ARG A 40 11.46 8.12 4.76
C ARG A 40 11.08 9.23 5.72
N ALA A 41 9.78 9.40 5.97
CA ALA A 41 9.32 10.40 6.92
C ALA A 41 9.84 10.09 8.31
N ARG A 42 9.78 8.83 8.73
CA ARG A 42 10.29 8.45 10.04
C ARG A 42 11.79 8.68 10.14
N THR A 43 12.52 8.34 9.09
CA THR A 43 13.96 8.57 9.07
C THR A 43 14.28 10.06 9.19
N ALA A 44 13.43 10.91 8.60
CA ALA A 44 13.62 12.35 8.67
C ALA A 44 13.13 12.95 9.97
N GLY A 45 12.60 12.15 10.90
CA GLY A 45 12.19 12.63 12.21
C GLY A 45 10.73 13.09 12.28
N VAL A 46 9.94 12.81 11.27
CA VAL A 46 8.53 13.18 11.29
C VAL A 46 7.81 12.35 12.35
N THR A 47 6.94 12.99 13.11
CA THR A 47 6.25 12.31 14.20
C THR A 47 5.12 11.42 13.68
N TRP A 48 4.73 10.47 14.52
CA TRP A 48 3.58 9.62 14.17
C TRP A 48 2.29 10.42 14.05
N SER A 49 2.15 11.50 14.82
CA SER A 49 0.98 12.37 14.70
C SER A 49 0.90 13.01 13.32
N GLU A 50 2.02 13.50 12.82
CA GLU A 50 2.05 14.12 11.51
C GLU A 50 1.79 13.09 10.42
N ILE A 51 2.40 11.91 10.54
CA ILE A 51 2.19 10.84 9.57
C ILE A 51 0.73 10.41 9.57
N ALA A 52 0.17 10.20 10.77
CA ALA A 52 -1.22 9.79 10.89
C ALA A 52 -2.17 10.81 10.27
N ASN A 53 -1.88 12.08 10.49
CA ASN A 53 -2.69 13.14 9.91
C ASN A 53 -2.71 13.04 8.38
N SER A 54 -1.54 12.78 7.80
CA SER A 54 -1.44 12.61 6.35
C SER A 54 -2.12 11.34 5.86
N LEU A 55 -2.15 10.30 6.69
CA LEU A 55 -2.80 9.04 6.33
C LEU A 55 -4.31 9.07 6.56
N GLY A 56 -4.78 10.04 7.33
CA GLY A 56 -6.20 10.10 7.68
C GLY A 56 -6.59 9.12 8.78
N CYS A 57 -5.69 8.84 9.70
CA CYS A 57 -5.96 7.90 10.79
C CYS A 57 -5.40 8.45 12.10
N THR A 58 -5.59 7.70 13.19
CA THR A 58 -5.06 8.13 14.48
C THR A 58 -3.58 7.80 14.57
N PRO A 59 -2.83 8.52 15.44
CA PRO A 59 -1.41 8.19 15.62
C PRO A 59 -1.20 6.75 16.08
N GLN A 60 -2.11 6.22 16.92
CA GLN A 60 -2.01 4.85 17.38
C GLN A 60 -2.16 3.86 16.22
N ALA A 61 -3.10 4.15 15.31
CA ALA A 61 -3.31 3.28 14.17
C ALA A 61 -2.11 3.31 13.23
N ALA A 62 -1.56 4.50 12.99
CA ALA A 62 -0.38 4.63 12.15
C ALA A 62 0.80 3.89 12.75
N HIS A 63 1.02 4.07 14.05
CA HIS A 63 2.12 3.40 14.73
C HIS A 63 1.95 1.88 14.66
N ARG A 64 0.74 1.39 14.95
CA ARG A 64 0.48 -0.04 14.92
C ARG A 64 0.75 -0.64 13.56
N ARG A 65 0.39 0.10 12.52
CA ARG A 65 0.50 -0.40 11.15
C ARG A 65 1.94 -0.40 10.66
N TYR A 66 2.73 0.61 11.03
CA TYR A 66 4.04 0.82 10.43
C TYR A 66 5.20 0.70 11.40
N ARG A 67 4.96 0.31 12.65
CA ARG A 67 6.04 0.32 13.66
C ARG A 67 7.20 -0.62 13.31
N TRP A 68 6.94 -1.65 12.54
CA TRP A 68 7.98 -2.61 12.17
C TRP A 68 8.59 -2.33 10.80
N LEU A 69 8.23 -1.21 10.22
CA LEU A 69 8.72 -0.83 8.91
C LEU A 69 10.21 -0.46 9.02
N ARG A 70 10.99 -0.99 8.11
CA ARG A 70 12.42 -0.70 8.02
C ARG A 70 12.74 -0.24 6.62
N PHE A 71 13.77 0.55 6.50
CA PHE A 71 14.13 1.18 5.25
C PHE A 71 15.65 1.25 5.15
N SER A 72 16.18 0.93 3.99
CA SER A 72 17.60 1.05 3.72
C SER A 72 17.83 2.21 2.77
N ASP A 73 18.53 3.24 3.25
CA ASP A 73 18.90 4.37 2.40
C ASP A 73 19.74 3.92 1.23
N ARG A 74 20.56 2.91 1.45
CA ARG A 74 21.52 2.50 0.45
C ARG A 74 20.85 1.80 -0.72
N THR A 75 19.87 0.94 -0.43
CA THR A 75 19.22 0.16 -1.48
C THR A 75 17.84 0.69 -1.84
N GLY A 76 17.25 1.54 -1.00
CA GLY A 76 15.89 2.01 -1.21
C GLY A 76 14.84 0.96 -0.89
N GLU A 77 15.23 -0.13 -0.27
CA GLU A 77 14.30 -1.21 0.06
C GLU A 77 13.55 -0.93 1.33
N VAL A 78 12.32 -1.40 1.37
CA VAL A 78 11.43 -1.26 2.52
C VAL A 78 10.92 -2.64 2.87
N TRP A 79 10.92 -2.97 4.18
CA TRP A 79 10.38 -4.25 4.62
C TRP A 79 9.82 -4.10 6.02
N HIS A 80 9.03 -5.09 6.45
CA HIS A 80 8.51 -5.13 7.81
C HIS A 80 9.30 -6.17 8.58
N GLU A 81 9.89 -5.74 9.68
CA GLU A 81 10.74 -6.62 10.48
C GLU A 81 10.12 -6.77 11.86
N LYS A 82 9.29 -7.79 12.02
CA LYS A 82 8.66 -8.05 13.30
C LYS A 82 9.65 -8.73 14.23
N PRO A 83 9.54 -8.49 15.53
CA PRO A 83 10.42 -9.20 16.47
C PRO A 83 10.12 -10.68 16.43
N LEU A 84 11.16 -11.46 16.69
CA LEU A 84 10.99 -12.89 16.75
C LEU A 84 10.19 -13.26 17.97
N PRO A 85 9.34 -14.28 17.88
CA PRO A 85 8.63 -14.74 19.07
C PRO A 85 9.60 -15.34 20.07
N LEU A 86 9.31 -15.14 21.34
CA LEU A 86 10.16 -15.64 22.40
C LEU A 86 9.79 -17.07 22.78
#